data_d49c7a926339aab4a62b6d93fd841ffa
#
_entry.id   d49c7a926339aab4a62b6d93fd841ffa
#
_cell.length_a   1.000
_cell.length_b   1.000
_cell.length_c   1.000
_cell.angle_alpha   90.00
_cell.angle_beta   90.00
_cell.angle_gamma   90.00
#
_symmetry.space_group_name_H-M   'P 1'
#
loop_
_entity.id
_entity.type
_entity.pdbx_description
1 polymer ?
#
loop_
_entity_poly.entity_id
_entity_poly.type
_entity_poly.pdbx_seq_one_letter_code
_entity_poly.pdbx_strand_id
1 'polypeptide(L)'
;MEMLVSIIAGTPIYVWVILVILVLRGAKRFQDKEVSVNRLFILPLLFLILAAHRVVSLGFAAPALQGLGLGLLLGGLAVWLLRPQRKLHPVSADKVLIEGEWHTLAMVLMLFAALYVQNAGLAINPDLAKHPAFMIPVNLFVGLATGFSVARSAVYMAKARRVTAEA
;
A
#
# COMPACT_ATOMS: atom_id res chain seq x y z
N MET A 1 -10.74 1.82 28.00
CA MET A 1 -9.86 0.64 27.84
C MET A 1 -10.64 -0.61 27.41
N GLU A 2 -11.83 -0.84 27.91
CA GLU A 2 -12.67 -2.00 27.58
C GLU A 2 -13.02 -2.11 26.10
N MET A 3 -13.28 -1.01 25.43
CA MET A 3 -13.61 -0.99 23.99
C MET A 3 -12.44 -1.48 23.13
N LEU A 4 -11.19 -1.11 23.45
CA LEU A 4 -10.01 -1.60 22.72
C LEU A 4 -9.79 -3.09 22.96
N VAL A 5 -10.00 -3.55 24.19
CA VAL A 5 -9.88 -4.97 24.53
C VAL A 5 -10.94 -5.80 23.80
N SER A 6 -12.18 -5.30 23.70
CA SER A 6 -13.26 -6.00 22.99
C SER A 6 -13.01 -6.07 21.47
N ILE A 7 -12.44 -5.01 20.88
CA ILE A 7 -12.04 -4.99 19.46
C ILE A 7 -10.94 -6.02 19.20
N ILE A 8 -9.92 -6.05 20.05
CA ILE A 8 -8.80 -7.00 19.94
C ILE A 8 -9.30 -8.44 20.13
N ALA A 9 -10.11 -8.69 21.13
CA ALA A 9 -10.68 -10.00 21.42
C ALA A 9 -11.66 -10.49 20.33
N GLY A 10 -12.39 -9.56 19.70
CA GLY A 10 -13.28 -9.84 18.57
C GLY A 10 -12.58 -10.01 17.23
N THR A 11 -11.26 -9.73 17.18
CA THR A 11 -10.49 -9.82 15.92
C THR A 11 -10.17 -11.28 15.61
N PRO A 12 -10.57 -11.83 14.43
CA PRO A 12 -10.27 -13.19 14.06
C PRO A 12 -8.75 -13.47 14.04
N ILE A 13 -8.35 -14.65 14.48
CA ILE A 13 -6.93 -15.01 14.64
C ILE A 13 -6.13 -14.91 13.33
N TYR A 14 -6.76 -15.13 12.18
CA TYR A 14 -6.09 -15.02 10.88
C TYR A 14 -5.58 -13.61 10.61
N VAL A 15 -6.19 -12.55 11.15
CA VAL A 15 -5.74 -11.16 11.02
C VAL A 15 -4.38 -10.97 11.68
N TRP A 16 -4.20 -11.54 12.86
CA TRP A 16 -2.93 -11.54 13.59
C TRP A 16 -1.86 -12.34 12.86
N VAL A 17 -2.23 -13.50 12.32
CA VAL A 17 -1.31 -14.32 11.52
C VAL A 17 -0.85 -13.54 10.29
N ILE A 18 -1.76 -12.87 9.58
CA ILE A 18 -1.42 -12.03 8.43
C ILE A 18 -0.47 -10.90 8.84
N LEU A 19 -0.76 -10.21 9.96
CA LEU A 19 0.09 -9.13 10.47
C LEU A 19 1.51 -9.63 10.76
N VAL A 20 1.64 -10.76 11.47
CA VAL A 20 2.95 -11.36 11.76
C VAL A 20 3.70 -11.71 10.47
N ILE A 21 3.03 -12.32 9.49
CA ILE A 21 3.62 -12.65 8.19
C ILE A 21 4.09 -11.38 7.46
N LEU A 22 3.28 -10.31 7.49
CA LEU A 22 3.62 -9.03 6.87
C LEU A 22 4.85 -8.40 7.52
N VAL A 23 4.91 -8.40 8.87
CA VAL A 23 6.07 -7.89 9.62
C VAL A 23 7.32 -8.71 9.32
N LEU A 24 7.25 -10.04 9.39
CA LEU A 24 8.39 -10.93 9.15
C LEU A 24 8.90 -10.82 7.71
N ARG A 25 7.99 -10.79 6.72
CA ARG A 25 8.36 -10.60 5.32
C ARG A 25 8.87 -9.19 5.03
N GLY A 26 8.29 -8.20 5.69
CA GLY A 26 8.70 -6.81 5.57
C GLY A 26 10.08 -6.57 6.19
N ALA A 27 10.36 -7.17 7.36
CA ALA A 27 11.68 -7.10 8.00
C ALA A 27 12.80 -7.67 7.10
N LYS A 28 12.52 -8.73 6.32
CA LYS A 28 13.46 -9.27 5.33
C LYS A 28 13.74 -8.31 4.14
N ARG A 29 12.98 -7.24 3.98
CA ARG A 29 13.20 -6.21 2.94
C ARG A 29 14.19 -5.11 3.33
N PHE A 30 14.72 -5.15 4.54
CA PHE A 30 15.85 -4.28 4.94
C PHE A 30 17.18 -4.67 4.27
N GLN A 31 17.26 -5.86 3.67
CA GLN A 31 18.43 -6.33 2.95
C GLN A 31 18.28 -6.06 1.45
N ASP A 32 19.40 -5.73 0.81
CA ASP A 32 19.47 -5.56 -0.64
C ASP A 32 19.04 -6.85 -1.33
N LYS A 33 18.19 -6.73 -2.34
CA LYS A 33 17.68 -7.89 -3.07
C LYS A 33 17.68 -7.66 -4.57
N GLU A 34 18.14 -8.67 -5.28
CA GLU A 34 17.86 -8.80 -6.70
C GLU A 34 16.40 -9.21 -6.90
N VAL A 35 15.68 -8.41 -7.67
CA VAL A 35 14.28 -8.65 -7.99
C VAL A 35 14.11 -8.61 -9.50
N SER A 36 13.39 -9.60 -10.04
CA SER A 36 12.98 -9.56 -11.45
C SER A 36 12.05 -8.38 -11.69
N VAL A 37 12.22 -7.70 -12.81
CA VAL A 37 11.40 -6.53 -13.22
C VAL A 37 9.91 -6.87 -13.20
N ASN A 38 9.54 -8.10 -13.61
CA ASN A 38 8.15 -8.55 -13.60
C ASN A 38 7.53 -8.62 -12.18
N ARG A 39 8.33 -8.89 -11.15
CA ARG A 39 7.83 -8.92 -9.76
C ARG A 39 7.52 -7.54 -9.18
N LEU A 40 8.02 -6.47 -9.80
CA LEU A 40 7.70 -5.11 -9.37
C LEU A 40 6.23 -4.74 -9.58
N PHE A 41 5.53 -5.45 -10.47
CA PHE A 41 4.12 -5.22 -10.76
C PHE A 41 3.16 -5.89 -9.77
N ILE A 42 3.60 -6.92 -9.06
CA ILE A 42 2.70 -7.72 -8.21
C ILE A 42 2.08 -6.84 -7.12
N LEU A 43 2.90 -6.02 -6.45
CA LEU A 43 2.43 -5.19 -5.33
C LEU A 43 1.48 -4.07 -5.78
N PRO A 44 1.81 -3.25 -6.82
CA PRO A 44 0.88 -2.23 -7.31
C PRO A 44 -0.40 -2.82 -7.88
N LEU A 45 -0.33 -3.96 -8.58
CA LEU A 45 -1.51 -4.64 -9.10
C LEU A 45 -2.44 -5.10 -7.96
N LEU A 46 -1.86 -5.69 -6.91
CA LEU A 46 -2.62 -6.09 -5.73
C LEU A 46 -3.31 -4.89 -5.07
N PHE A 47 -2.61 -3.76 -4.91
CA PHE A 47 -3.19 -2.56 -4.30
C PHE A 47 -4.27 -1.93 -5.18
N LEU A 48 -4.11 -1.94 -6.50
CA LEU A 48 -5.14 -1.49 -7.44
C LEU A 48 -6.40 -2.35 -7.36
N ILE A 49 -6.25 -3.68 -7.30
CA ILE A 49 -7.37 -4.61 -7.16
C ILE A 49 -8.09 -4.36 -5.83
N LEU A 50 -7.35 -4.20 -4.73
CA LEU A 50 -7.92 -3.91 -3.42
C LEU A 50 -8.65 -2.56 -3.41
N ALA A 51 -8.06 -1.52 -4.01
CA ALA A 51 -8.69 -0.21 -4.11
C ALA A 51 -9.97 -0.25 -4.96
N ALA A 52 -9.94 -0.93 -6.11
CA ALA A 52 -11.09 -1.09 -6.98
C ALA A 52 -12.21 -1.90 -6.29
N HIS A 53 -11.87 -3.02 -5.66
CA HIS A 53 -12.84 -3.81 -4.89
C HIS A 53 -13.51 -2.98 -3.79
N ARG A 54 -12.74 -2.13 -3.12
CA ARG A 54 -13.29 -1.25 -2.10
C ARG A 54 -14.26 -0.22 -2.63
N VAL A 55 -13.92 0.44 -3.74
CA VAL A 55 -14.83 1.42 -4.37
C VAL A 55 -16.17 0.77 -4.70
N VAL A 56 -16.13 -0.44 -5.28
CA VAL A 56 -17.33 -1.21 -5.62
C VAL A 56 -18.11 -1.60 -4.36
N SER A 57 -17.44 -2.16 -3.33
CA SER A 57 -18.10 -2.62 -2.10
C SER A 57 -18.69 -1.48 -1.26
N LEU A 58 -18.17 -0.26 -1.40
CA LEU A 58 -18.70 0.95 -0.76
C LEU A 58 -19.76 1.68 -1.63
N GLY A 59 -20.18 1.09 -2.74
CA GLY A 59 -21.21 1.66 -3.61
C GLY A 59 -20.84 3.02 -4.21
N PHE A 60 -19.56 3.25 -4.52
CA PHE A 60 -19.04 4.52 -5.04
C PHE A 60 -19.33 5.73 -4.14
N ALA A 61 -19.36 5.53 -2.83
CA ALA A 61 -19.61 6.60 -1.87
C ALA A 61 -18.64 7.79 -2.07
N ALA A 62 -19.18 9.00 -2.22
CA ALA A 62 -18.39 10.20 -2.51
C ALA A 62 -17.25 10.45 -1.51
N PRO A 63 -17.41 10.29 -0.16
CA PRO A 63 -16.32 10.46 0.78
C PRO A 63 -15.18 9.45 0.57
N ALA A 64 -15.51 8.21 0.18
CA ALA A 64 -14.51 7.18 -0.10
C ALA A 64 -13.70 7.53 -1.35
N LEU A 65 -14.36 7.98 -2.41
CA LEU A 65 -13.72 8.41 -3.66
C LEU A 65 -12.83 9.64 -3.44
N GLN A 66 -13.28 10.61 -2.66
CA GLN A 66 -12.50 11.81 -2.33
C GLN A 66 -11.22 11.42 -1.58
N GLY A 67 -11.34 10.60 -0.53
CA GLY A 67 -10.18 10.13 0.23
C GLY A 67 -9.20 9.34 -0.66
N LEU A 68 -9.70 8.40 -1.45
CA LEU A 68 -8.90 7.59 -2.36
C LEU A 68 -8.18 8.45 -3.41
N GLY A 69 -8.89 9.37 -4.05
CA GLY A 69 -8.34 10.27 -5.07
C GLY A 69 -7.23 11.17 -4.52
N LEU A 70 -7.48 11.82 -3.38
CA LEU A 70 -6.48 12.63 -2.69
C LEU A 70 -5.27 11.79 -2.31
N GLY A 71 -5.49 10.59 -1.77
CA GLY A 71 -4.42 9.68 -1.40
C GLY A 71 -3.58 9.24 -2.60
N LEU A 72 -4.20 8.90 -3.73
CA LEU A 72 -3.49 8.56 -4.98
C LEU A 72 -2.58 9.70 -5.44
N LEU A 73 -3.08 10.93 -5.43
CA LEU A 73 -2.30 12.11 -5.80
C LEU A 73 -1.13 12.33 -4.85
N LEU A 74 -1.35 12.28 -3.55
CA LEU A 74 -0.31 12.45 -2.53
C LEU A 74 0.73 11.32 -2.59
N GLY A 75 0.30 10.08 -2.83
CA GLY A 75 1.20 8.93 -3.00
C GLY A 75 2.10 9.07 -4.23
N GLY A 76 1.55 9.52 -5.35
CA GLY A 76 2.31 9.84 -6.55
C GLY A 76 3.31 10.98 -6.34
N LEU A 77 2.87 12.06 -5.68
CA LEU A 77 3.72 13.20 -5.31
C LEU A 77 4.86 12.78 -4.36
N ALA A 78 4.59 11.91 -3.40
CA ALA A 78 5.61 11.39 -2.50
C ALA A 78 6.72 10.64 -3.24
N VAL A 79 6.40 9.87 -4.28
CA VAL A 79 7.40 9.22 -5.13
C VAL A 79 8.26 10.24 -5.88
N TRP A 80 7.65 11.30 -6.38
CA TRP A 80 8.37 12.36 -7.06
C TRP A 80 9.34 13.10 -6.11
N LEU A 81 8.93 13.37 -4.87
CA LEU A 81 9.76 14.00 -3.85
C LEU A 81 10.88 13.10 -3.33
N LEU A 82 10.55 11.84 -2.99
CA LEU A 82 11.50 10.90 -2.38
C LEU A 82 12.49 10.30 -3.39
N ARG A 83 12.17 10.35 -4.68
CA ARG A 83 13.01 9.87 -5.79
C ARG A 83 13.61 8.47 -5.54
N PRO A 84 12.78 7.45 -5.26
CA PRO A 84 13.25 6.11 -4.88
C PRO A 84 14.07 5.41 -5.97
N GLN A 85 13.98 5.89 -7.24
CA GLN A 85 14.79 5.39 -8.35
C GLN A 85 16.30 5.52 -8.14
N ARG A 86 16.76 6.36 -7.22
CA ARG A 86 18.19 6.50 -6.89
C ARG A 86 18.76 5.23 -6.26
N LYS A 87 17.91 4.43 -5.61
CA LYS A 87 18.24 3.17 -4.93
C LYS A 87 18.09 1.93 -5.81
N LEU A 88 17.88 2.11 -7.10
CA LEU A 88 17.75 1.02 -8.06
C LEU A 88 19.02 0.94 -8.90
N HIS A 89 19.70 -0.22 -8.81
CA HIS A 89 20.88 -0.53 -9.60
C HIS A 89 20.55 -1.67 -10.57
N PRO A 90 20.68 -1.48 -11.90
CA PRO A 90 20.50 -2.55 -12.85
C PRO A 90 21.65 -3.55 -12.72
N VAL A 91 21.32 -4.84 -12.63
CA VAL A 91 22.28 -5.95 -12.55
C VAL A 91 22.35 -6.70 -13.88
N SER A 92 21.20 -6.90 -14.52
CA SER A 92 21.08 -7.51 -15.85
C SER A 92 19.80 -7.04 -16.54
N ALA A 93 19.59 -7.44 -17.81
CA ALA A 93 18.42 -7.07 -18.60
C ALA A 93 17.07 -7.38 -17.89
N ASP A 94 17.04 -8.38 -17.01
CA ASP A 94 15.80 -8.86 -16.35
C ASP A 94 15.82 -8.72 -14.83
N LYS A 95 16.95 -8.27 -14.24
CA LYS A 95 17.11 -8.17 -12.78
C LYS A 95 17.60 -6.78 -12.37
N VAL A 96 17.01 -6.27 -11.32
CA VAL A 96 17.39 -5.03 -10.67
C VAL A 96 17.70 -5.29 -9.20
N LEU A 97 18.79 -4.71 -8.70
CA LEU A 97 19.10 -4.66 -7.29
C LEU A 97 18.34 -3.48 -6.69
N ILE A 98 17.54 -3.75 -5.68
CA ILE A 98 16.85 -2.74 -4.89
C ILE A 98 17.51 -2.73 -3.53
N GLU A 99 18.08 -1.58 -3.14
CA GLU A 99 18.58 -1.38 -1.78
C GLU A 99 17.45 -1.54 -0.77
N GLY A 100 17.78 -2.06 0.42
CA GLY A 100 16.82 -2.31 1.48
C GLY A 100 15.99 -1.05 1.83
N GLU A 101 14.67 -1.19 1.80
CA GLU A 101 13.74 -0.08 2.01
C GLU A 101 12.72 -0.38 3.11
N TRP A 102 12.77 0.38 4.18
CA TRP A 102 11.77 0.35 5.24
C TRP A 102 10.41 0.96 4.82
N HIS A 103 10.42 1.87 3.84
CA HIS A 103 9.20 2.57 3.37
C HIS A 103 8.12 1.59 2.89
N THR A 104 8.51 0.51 2.21
CA THR A 104 7.55 -0.49 1.73
C THR A 104 6.85 -1.20 2.90
N LEU A 105 7.59 -1.54 3.96
CA LEU A 105 7.00 -2.14 5.16
C LEU A 105 6.05 -1.15 5.84
N ALA A 106 6.50 0.11 6.01
CA ALA A 106 5.67 1.16 6.61
C ALA A 106 4.35 1.36 5.84
N MET A 107 4.40 1.40 4.49
CA MET A 107 3.20 1.52 3.65
C MET A 107 2.25 0.33 3.79
N VAL A 108 2.78 -0.89 3.84
CA VAL A 108 1.96 -2.10 4.01
C VAL A 108 1.31 -2.13 5.39
N LEU A 109 2.04 -1.78 6.44
CA LEU A 109 1.50 -1.71 7.80
C LEU A 109 0.46 -0.59 7.95
N MET A 110 0.71 0.56 7.35
CA MET A 110 -0.25 1.68 7.33
C MET A 110 -1.54 1.29 6.61
N LEU A 111 -1.43 0.63 5.45
CA LEU A 111 -2.58 0.11 4.72
C LEU A 111 -3.36 -0.91 5.56
N PHE A 112 -2.65 -1.86 6.18
CA PHE A 112 -3.26 -2.85 7.05
C PHE A 112 -4.01 -2.18 8.22
N ALA A 113 -3.37 -1.21 8.90
CA ALA A 113 -3.99 -0.48 10.01
C ALA A 113 -5.23 0.30 9.55
N ALA A 114 -5.17 0.99 8.41
CA ALA A 114 -6.30 1.72 7.85
C ALA A 114 -7.49 0.79 7.55
N LEU A 115 -7.22 -0.36 6.90
CA LEU A 115 -8.25 -1.36 6.59
C LEU A 115 -8.82 -2.01 7.86
N TYR A 116 -7.97 -2.26 8.85
CA TYR A 116 -8.39 -2.80 10.13
C TYR A 116 -9.33 -1.84 10.88
N VAL A 117 -8.91 -0.57 11.02
CA VAL A 117 -9.72 0.48 11.67
C VAL A 117 -11.07 0.63 10.97
N GLN A 118 -11.09 0.60 9.64
CA GLN A 118 -12.34 0.72 8.90
C GLN A 118 -13.26 -0.48 9.12
N ASN A 119 -12.74 -1.71 9.00
CA ASN A 119 -13.55 -2.90 9.17
C ASN A 119 -14.08 -3.02 10.60
N ALA A 120 -13.24 -2.74 11.60
CA ALA A 120 -13.65 -2.74 13.00
C ALA A 120 -14.68 -1.63 13.30
N GLY A 121 -14.46 -0.42 12.78
CA GLY A 121 -15.39 0.69 12.93
C GLY A 121 -16.76 0.40 12.32
N LEU A 122 -16.81 -0.11 11.11
CA LEU A 122 -18.05 -0.46 10.41
C LEU A 122 -18.79 -1.66 11.07
N ALA A 123 -18.04 -2.59 11.67
CA ALA A 123 -18.64 -3.69 12.42
C ALA A 123 -19.33 -3.22 13.70
N ILE A 124 -18.77 -2.19 14.37
CA ILE A 124 -19.35 -1.61 15.60
C ILE A 124 -20.50 -0.66 15.25
N ASN A 125 -20.32 0.18 14.25
CA ASN A 125 -21.32 1.15 13.84
C ASN A 125 -21.34 1.28 12.29
N PRO A 126 -22.30 0.61 11.63
CA PRO A 126 -22.44 0.65 10.17
C PRO A 126 -22.70 2.06 9.61
N ASP A 127 -23.26 2.97 10.41
CA ASP A 127 -23.52 4.34 9.96
C ASP A 127 -22.25 5.16 9.72
N LEU A 128 -21.10 4.72 10.26
CA LEU A 128 -19.80 5.33 9.96
C LEU A 128 -19.47 5.32 8.46
N ALA A 129 -20.07 4.41 7.68
CA ALA A 129 -19.93 4.39 6.23
C ALA A 129 -20.46 5.68 5.56
N LYS A 130 -21.39 6.40 6.20
CA LYS A 130 -21.97 7.65 5.74
C LYS A 130 -21.22 8.89 6.22
N HIS A 131 -20.33 8.74 7.22
CA HIS A 131 -19.62 9.86 7.82
C HIS A 131 -18.33 10.21 7.09
N PRO A 132 -18.23 11.39 6.44
CA PRO A 132 -17.03 11.81 5.72
C PRO A 132 -15.78 11.87 6.60
N ALA A 133 -15.94 12.32 7.87
CA ALA A 133 -14.84 12.41 8.83
C ALA A 133 -14.16 11.07 9.14
N PHE A 134 -14.86 9.96 8.95
CA PHE A 134 -14.31 8.61 9.10
C PHE A 134 -13.82 8.04 7.76
N MET A 135 -14.63 8.20 6.71
CA MET A 135 -14.36 7.57 5.41
C MET A 135 -13.22 8.23 4.64
N ILE A 136 -13.10 9.56 4.68
CA ILE A 136 -12.04 10.27 3.96
C ILE A 136 -10.65 9.90 4.46
N PRO A 137 -10.30 9.99 5.75
CA PRO A 137 -8.96 9.66 6.23
C PRO A 137 -8.55 8.22 5.94
N VAL A 138 -9.43 7.26 6.18
CA VAL A 138 -9.12 5.85 5.96
C VAL A 138 -8.86 5.57 4.49
N ASN A 139 -9.71 6.06 3.58
CA ASN A 139 -9.52 5.86 2.15
C ASN A 139 -8.34 6.69 1.60
N LEU A 140 -7.99 7.79 2.23
CA LEU A 140 -6.77 8.55 1.93
C LEU A 140 -5.51 7.69 2.14
N PHE A 141 -5.41 6.97 3.24
CA PHE A 141 -4.27 6.05 3.47
C PHE A 141 -4.24 4.90 2.45
N VAL A 142 -5.39 4.34 2.09
CA VAL A 142 -5.48 3.33 1.03
C VAL A 142 -5.01 3.90 -0.31
N GLY A 143 -5.49 5.10 -0.65
CA GLY A 143 -5.08 5.81 -1.86
C GLY A 143 -3.58 6.14 -1.87
N LEU A 144 -3.04 6.62 -0.76
CA LEU A 144 -1.62 6.96 -0.61
C LEU A 144 -0.73 5.73 -0.84
N ALA A 145 -1.03 4.61 -0.19
CA ALA A 145 -0.28 3.37 -0.38
C ALA A 145 -0.35 2.86 -1.83
N THR A 146 -1.54 2.93 -2.44
CA THR A 146 -1.76 2.53 -3.84
C THR A 146 -1.01 3.46 -4.80
N GLY A 147 -1.18 4.78 -4.66
CA GLY A 147 -0.54 5.79 -5.52
C GLY A 147 0.97 5.72 -5.44
N PHE A 148 1.52 5.61 -4.23
CA PHE A 148 2.96 5.43 -4.02
C PHE A 148 3.48 4.16 -4.68
N SER A 149 2.79 3.03 -4.51
CA SER A 149 3.21 1.74 -5.08
C SER A 149 3.18 1.75 -6.61
N VAL A 150 2.12 2.30 -7.21
CA VAL A 150 1.96 2.41 -8.67
C VAL A 150 3.01 3.35 -9.26
N ALA A 151 3.12 4.57 -8.73
CA ALA A 151 4.05 5.57 -9.23
C ALA A 151 5.51 5.09 -9.11
N ARG A 152 5.86 4.48 -7.97
CA ARG A 152 7.20 3.90 -7.77
C ARG A 152 7.52 2.82 -8.79
N SER A 153 6.59 1.90 -9.03
CA SER A 153 6.81 0.81 -10.00
C SER A 153 6.92 1.35 -11.43
N ALA A 154 6.15 2.37 -11.79
CA ALA A 154 6.27 3.03 -13.09
C ALA A 154 7.66 3.68 -13.28
N VAL A 155 8.16 4.37 -12.25
CA VAL A 155 9.49 4.99 -12.29
C VAL A 155 10.60 3.95 -12.37
N TYR A 156 10.48 2.84 -11.65
CA TYR A 156 11.45 1.73 -11.70
C TYR A 156 11.51 1.09 -13.08
N MET A 157 10.35 0.88 -13.72
CA MET A 157 10.30 0.38 -15.08
C MET A 157 10.90 1.33 -16.10
N ALA A 158 10.59 2.61 -16.00
CA ALA A 158 11.14 3.61 -16.90
C ALA A 158 12.68 3.64 -16.82
N LYS A 159 13.24 3.49 -15.62
CA LYS A 159 14.69 3.38 -15.43
C LYS A 159 15.26 2.08 -15.98
N ALA A 160 14.63 0.94 -15.69
CA ALA A 160 15.08 -0.36 -16.18
C ALA A 160 15.12 -0.42 -17.71
N ARG A 161 14.07 0.07 -18.38
CA ARG A 161 14.01 0.11 -19.87
C ARG A 161 15.09 0.99 -20.50
N ARG A 162 15.44 2.12 -19.89
CA ARG A 162 16.51 3.02 -20.40
C ARG A 162 17.86 2.32 -20.39
N VAL A 163 18.17 1.62 -19.31
CA VAL A 163 19.45 0.90 -19.18
C VAL A 163 19.55 -0.27 -20.16
N THR A 164 18.43 -0.98 -20.42
CA THR A 164 18.41 -2.06 -21.43
C THR A 164 18.53 -1.55 -22.86
N ALA A 165 18.15 -0.30 -23.12
CA ALA A 165 18.26 0.30 -24.46
C ALA A 165 19.67 0.88 -24.74
N GLU A 166 20.49 1.09 -23.70
CA GLU A 166 21.85 1.64 -23.80
C GLU A 166 22.93 0.52 -23.76
N ALA A 167 22.54 -0.73 -23.50
CA ALA A 167 23.41 -1.91 -23.45
C ALA A 167 23.33 -2.73 -24.74
#